data_ae92836bb60ece45eb1cb9a106922975
#
_entry.id   ae92836bb60ece45eb1cb9a106922975
#
_cell.length_a   1.000
_cell.length_b   1.000
_cell.length_c   1.000
_cell.angle_alpha   90.00
_cell.angle_beta   90.00
_cell.angle_gamma   90.00
#
_symmetry.space_group_name_H-M   'P 1'
#
loop_
_entity.id
_entity.type
_entity.pdbx_description
1 polymer ?
#
loop_
_entity_poly.entity_id
_entity_poly.type
_entity_poly.pdbx_seq_one_letter_code
_entity_poly.pdbx_strand_id
1 'polypeptide(L)'
;MDRTPQGGISVSQDPLPFVRGLFQLIPEQRLAAILTRTARSSERRRRLPADSVIWLVIAMALFAADSIPKVWRRLHPTRDEPEPTDSAFAQARQRLGVAPLRQLFLETARPMATHQTVGAFYRGWRLMGLDGTTLDLPDTPANARAFGRPTTGRAAGAFPQVRLLALCELGTHAVCGLAIKPLCHGEPSMVAPL
;
A
#
# COMPACT_ATOMS: atom_id res chain seq x y z
N MET A 1 12.10 36.16 -8.09
CA MET A 1 12.60 35.00 -8.86
C MET A 1 12.01 33.75 -8.21
N ASP A 2 10.88 33.37 -8.76
CA ASP A 2 10.04 32.29 -8.24
C ASP A 2 10.58 30.97 -8.79
N ARG A 3 11.12 30.12 -7.92
CA ARG A 3 11.57 28.76 -8.27
C ARG A 3 10.51 27.78 -7.82
N THR A 4 9.56 27.51 -8.70
CA THR A 4 8.64 26.37 -8.59
C THR A 4 9.45 25.08 -8.41
N PRO A 5 9.13 24.21 -7.44
CA PRO A 5 9.81 22.93 -7.29
C PRO A 5 9.34 21.98 -8.40
N GLN A 6 10.06 21.94 -9.50
CA GLN A 6 9.90 20.89 -10.52
C GLN A 6 10.60 19.63 -10.04
N GLY A 7 9.87 18.73 -9.44
CA GLY A 7 10.35 17.44 -8.96
C GLY A 7 9.26 16.40 -8.78
N GLY A 8 8.04 16.70 -9.22
CA GLY A 8 6.95 15.74 -9.33
C GLY A 8 7.23 14.75 -10.46
N ILE A 9 6.65 13.56 -10.41
CA ILE A 9 6.57 12.62 -11.51
C ILE A 9 5.91 13.38 -12.65
N SER A 10 6.71 13.82 -13.64
CA SER A 10 6.16 14.37 -14.87
C SER A 10 5.40 13.24 -15.57
N VAL A 11 4.08 13.27 -15.47
CA VAL A 11 3.17 12.37 -16.19
C VAL A 11 3.12 12.83 -17.66
N SER A 12 4.26 12.85 -18.31
CA SER A 12 4.34 13.05 -19.76
C SER A 12 4.50 11.70 -20.43
N GLN A 13 3.50 11.37 -21.25
CA GLN A 13 3.41 10.26 -22.19
C GLN A 13 3.04 8.89 -21.60
N ASP A 14 1.74 8.59 -21.70
CA ASP A 14 1.03 7.33 -21.54
C ASP A 14 1.41 6.41 -20.37
N PRO A 15 1.06 6.81 -19.13
CA PRO A 15 0.91 5.80 -18.10
C PRO A 15 -0.20 4.84 -18.55
N LEU A 16 0.03 3.54 -18.36
CA LEU A 16 -0.97 2.51 -18.65
C LEU A 16 -2.36 2.96 -18.13
N PRO A 17 -3.45 2.75 -18.85
CA PRO A 17 -4.77 3.36 -18.54
C PRO A 17 -5.23 3.20 -17.09
N PHE A 18 -4.87 2.09 -16.43
CA PHE A 18 -5.22 1.85 -15.02
C PHE A 18 -4.38 2.70 -14.04
N VAL A 19 -3.16 3.10 -14.39
CA VAL A 19 -2.34 4.01 -13.59
C VAL A 19 -2.94 5.41 -13.59
N ARG A 20 -3.56 5.83 -14.71
CA ARG A 20 -4.32 7.10 -14.77
C ARG A 20 -5.47 7.14 -13.76
N GLY A 21 -6.21 6.03 -13.63
CA GLY A 21 -7.28 5.92 -12.64
C GLY A 21 -6.77 6.09 -11.21
N LEU A 22 -5.60 5.55 -10.89
CA LEU A 22 -4.98 5.71 -9.57
C LEU A 22 -4.55 7.16 -9.29
N PHE A 23 -3.99 7.87 -10.27
CA PHE A 23 -3.66 9.29 -10.11
C PHE A 23 -4.89 10.17 -9.88
N GLN A 24 -6.06 9.80 -10.43
CA GLN A 24 -7.33 10.48 -10.13
C GLN A 24 -7.80 10.22 -8.70
N LEU A 25 -7.60 8.99 -8.19
CA LEU A 25 -7.95 8.63 -6.80
C LEU A 25 -6.99 9.24 -5.78
N ILE A 26 -5.72 9.39 -6.15
CA ILE A 26 -4.64 9.89 -5.28
C ILE A 26 -3.98 11.11 -5.95
N PRO A 27 -4.59 12.29 -5.88
CA PRO A 27 -3.99 13.52 -6.41
C PRO A 27 -2.66 13.84 -5.73
N GLU A 28 -1.73 14.46 -6.45
CA GLU A 28 -0.40 14.84 -5.95
C GLU A 28 -0.48 15.69 -4.68
N GLN A 29 -1.43 16.63 -4.61
CA GLN A 29 -1.63 17.49 -3.44
C GLN A 29 -1.97 16.68 -2.18
N ARG A 30 -2.79 15.62 -2.34
CA ARG A 30 -3.12 14.71 -1.22
C ARG A 30 -1.88 13.96 -0.75
N LEU A 31 -1.10 13.44 -1.69
CA LEU A 31 0.14 12.72 -1.37
C LEU A 31 1.15 13.63 -0.66
N ALA A 32 1.35 14.85 -1.15
CA ALA A 32 2.22 15.85 -0.52
C ALA A 32 1.75 16.18 0.92
N ALA A 33 0.44 16.37 1.13
CA ALA A 33 -0.12 16.62 2.46
C ALA A 33 0.10 15.44 3.41
N ILE A 34 -0.05 14.19 2.95
CA ILE A 34 0.21 12.99 3.73
C ILE A 34 1.68 12.91 4.13
N LEU A 35 2.60 13.14 3.19
CA LEU A 35 4.04 13.12 3.46
C LEU A 35 4.44 14.19 4.48
N THR A 36 3.87 15.38 4.40
CA THR A 36 4.11 16.46 5.35
C THR A 36 3.61 16.08 6.74
N ARG A 37 2.37 15.61 6.87
CA ARG A 37 1.76 15.22 8.16
C ARG A 37 2.49 14.05 8.82
N THR A 38 3.07 13.16 8.03
CA THR A 38 3.82 12.00 8.54
C THR A 38 5.31 12.28 8.75
N ALA A 39 5.77 13.53 8.55
CA ALA A 39 7.17 13.94 8.62
C ALA A 39 8.08 13.09 7.70
N ARG A 40 7.58 12.78 6.51
CA ARG A 40 8.30 11.98 5.49
C ARG A 40 8.52 12.75 4.18
N SER A 41 8.26 14.04 4.16
CA SER A 41 8.61 14.91 3.03
C SER A 41 10.11 14.84 2.76
N SER A 42 10.48 14.81 1.49
CA SER A 42 11.89 14.81 1.09
C SER A 42 12.40 16.25 1.02
N GLU A 43 13.10 16.71 2.05
CA GLU A 43 13.72 18.05 2.09
C GLU A 43 14.91 18.18 1.11
N ARG A 44 15.59 17.08 0.83
CA ARG A 44 16.71 17.04 -0.12
C ARG A 44 16.30 16.37 -1.41
N ARG A 45 16.79 16.90 -2.54
CA ARG A 45 16.64 16.27 -3.87
C ARG A 45 17.37 14.93 -3.88
N ARG A 46 16.63 13.83 -3.68
CA ARG A 46 17.14 12.45 -3.73
C ARG A 46 16.73 11.79 -5.03
N ARG A 47 17.48 10.77 -5.46
CA ARG A 47 17.09 9.94 -6.62
C ARG A 47 15.79 9.17 -6.41
N LEU A 48 15.49 8.83 -5.16
CA LEU A 48 14.27 8.14 -4.72
C LEU A 48 13.58 9.02 -3.66
N PRO A 49 12.85 10.07 -4.06
CA PRO A 49 12.06 10.88 -3.13
C PRO A 49 10.83 10.12 -2.63
N ALA A 50 10.24 10.56 -1.52
CA ALA A 50 9.21 9.80 -0.80
C ALA A 50 7.93 9.59 -1.61
N ASP A 51 7.52 10.56 -2.40
CA ASP A 51 6.39 10.49 -3.34
C ASP A 51 6.58 9.38 -4.39
N SER A 52 7.74 9.36 -5.05
CA SER A 52 8.09 8.31 -6.00
C SER A 52 8.15 6.93 -5.36
N VAL A 53 8.60 6.85 -4.09
CA VAL A 53 8.64 5.56 -3.35
C VAL A 53 7.24 5.07 -2.99
N ILE A 54 6.29 5.95 -2.66
CA ILE A 54 4.89 5.55 -2.46
C ILE A 54 4.32 4.96 -3.74
N TRP A 55 4.50 5.63 -4.87
CA TRP A 55 4.05 5.12 -6.17
C TRP A 55 4.71 3.79 -6.53
N LEU A 56 6.00 3.64 -6.23
CA LEU A 56 6.69 2.37 -6.41
C LEU A 56 6.04 1.25 -5.59
N VAL A 57 5.72 1.48 -4.31
CA VAL A 57 5.08 0.47 -3.45
C VAL A 57 3.69 0.09 -3.98
N ILE A 58 2.88 1.06 -4.42
CA ILE A 58 1.58 0.80 -5.03
C ILE A 58 1.74 -0.03 -6.32
N ALA A 59 2.66 0.38 -7.17
CA ALA A 59 2.91 -0.31 -8.44
C ALA A 59 3.48 -1.73 -8.24
N MET A 60 4.28 -1.97 -7.21
CA MET A 60 4.73 -3.33 -6.84
C MET A 60 3.56 -4.26 -6.52
N ALA A 61 2.50 -3.77 -5.91
CA ALA A 61 1.30 -4.57 -5.65
C ALA A 61 0.54 -4.88 -6.95
N LEU A 62 0.49 -3.94 -7.88
CA LEU A 62 -0.17 -4.10 -9.18
C LEU A 62 0.61 -5.00 -10.14
N PHE A 63 1.93 -4.94 -10.08
CA PHE A 63 2.85 -5.70 -10.92
C PHE A 63 3.60 -6.75 -10.09
N ALA A 64 2.89 -7.53 -9.29
CA ALA A 64 3.49 -8.46 -8.33
C ALA A 64 4.43 -9.51 -8.95
N ALA A 65 4.28 -9.82 -10.24
CA ALA A 65 5.15 -10.72 -11.00
C ALA A 65 6.44 -10.06 -11.52
N ASP A 66 6.53 -8.72 -11.47
CA ASP A 66 7.70 -7.99 -11.98
C ASP A 66 8.71 -7.71 -10.86
N SER A 67 10.01 -7.67 -11.21
CA SER A 67 11.07 -7.23 -10.30
C SER A 67 10.94 -5.73 -9.99
N ILE A 68 11.43 -5.30 -8.83
CA ILE A 68 11.39 -3.88 -8.41
C ILE A 68 12.00 -2.95 -9.46
N PRO A 69 13.19 -3.24 -10.03
CA PRO A 69 13.74 -2.45 -11.12
C PRO A 69 12.81 -2.34 -12.32
N LYS A 70 12.16 -3.44 -12.72
CA LYS A 70 11.23 -3.44 -13.83
C LYS A 70 9.98 -2.60 -13.56
N VAL A 71 9.43 -2.66 -12.33
CA VAL A 71 8.32 -1.80 -11.89
C VAL A 71 8.75 -0.32 -11.91
N TRP A 72 9.96 -0.02 -11.44
CA TRP A 72 10.51 1.33 -11.46
C TRP A 72 10.60 1.90 -12.88
N ARG A 73 11.12 1.13 -13.83
CA ARG A 73 11.19 1.54 -15.26
C ARG A 73 9.81 1.81 -15.86
N ARG A 74 8.78 1.04 -15.48
CA ARG A 74 7.40 1.28 -15.91
C ARG A 74 6.85 2.62 -15.41
N LEU A 75 7.24 3.04 -14.21
CA LEU A 75 6.83 4.33 -13.64
C LEU A 75 7.61 5.51 -14.24
N HIS A 76 8.78 5.26 -14.81
CA HIS A 76 9.68 6.29 -15.30
C HIS A 76 10.23 5.94 -16.69
N PRO A 77 9.38 5.83 -17.72
CA PRO A 77 9.78 5.31 -19.04
C PRO A 77 10.78 6.21 -19.79
N THR A 78 10.82 7.51 -19.49
CA THR A 78 11.66 8.51 -20.18
C THR A 78 12.89 8.94 -19.40
N ARG A 79 13.25 8.23 -18.33
CA ARG A 79 14.35 8.63 -17.47
C ARG A 79 15.68 8.08 -17.99
N ASP A 80 16.60 8.97 -18.40
CA ASP A 80 17.95 8.63 -18.85
C ASP A 80 18.95 8.38 -17.70
N GLU A 81 18.55 8.61 -16.45
CA GLU A 81 19.44 8.40 -15.30
C GLU A 81 19.66 6.90 -15.04
N PRO A 82 20.86 6.52 -14.57
CA PRO A 82 21.14 5.15 -14.19
C PRO A 82 20.12 4.62 -13.19
N GLU A 83 19.70 3.38 -13.35
CA GLU A 83 18.72 2.74 -12.49
C GLU A 83 19.21 2.65 -11.03
N PRO A 84 18.36 2.92 -10.01
CA PRO A 84 18.73 2.71 -8.63
C PRO A 84 19.03 1.23 -8.35
N THR A 85 19.98 0.97 -7.47
CA THR A 85 20.32 -0.40 -7.04
C THR A 85 19.22 -0.99 -6.13
N ASP A 86 19.16 -2.31 -6.01
CA ASP A 86 18.22 -2.99 -5.11
C ASP A 86 18.36 -2.52 -3.66
N SER A 87 19.60 -2.26 -3.21
CA SER A 87 19.84 -1.71 -1.88
C SER A 87 19.29 -0.27 -1.74
N ALA A 88 19.35 0.55 -2.79
CA ALA A 88 18.77 1.88 -2.78
C ALA A 88 17.25 1.85 -2.68
N PHE A 89 16.59 0.92 -3.40
CA PHE A 89 15.15 0.69 -3.26
C PHE A 89 14.77 0.22 -1.86
N ALA A 90 15.51 -0.72 -1.30
CA ALA A 90 15.27 -1.21 0.06
C ALA A 90 15.39 -0.09 1.10
N GLN A 91 16.47 0.68 1.05
CA GLN A 91 16.70 1.82 1.95
C GLN A 91 15.63 2.92 1.77
N ALA A 92 15.19 3.19 0.54
CA ALA A 92 14.17 4.19 0.27
C ALA A 92 12.82 3.78 0.90
N ARG A 93 12.42 2.51 0.80
CA ARG A 93 11.21 1.99 1.46
C ARG A 93 11.32 2.02 2.98
N GLN A 94 12.49 1.69 3.55
CA GLN A 94 12.74 1.80 4.98
C GLN A 94 12.62 3.24 5.48
N ARG A 95 13.18 4.21 4.74
CA ARG A 95 13.05 5.64 5.07
C ARG A 95 11.62 6.14 5.00
N LEU A 96 10.84 5.70 3.99
CA LEU A 96 9.43 6.03 3.88
C LEU A 96 8.65 5.54 5.10
N GLY A 97 8.90 4.32 5.51
CA GLY A 97 8.19 3.68 6.63
C GLY A 97 6.72 3.40 6.30
N VAL A 98 5.99 2.97 7.32
CA VAL A 98 4.59 2.54 7.18
C VAL A 98 3.60 3.70 7.29
N ALA A 99 3.94 4.77 8.00
CA ALA A 99 2.99 5.84 8.35
C ALA A 99 2.32 6.52 7.13
N PRO A 100 3.04 6.90 6.05
CA PRO A 100 2.41 7.48 4.87
C PRO A 100 1.45 6.52 4.16
N LEU A 101 1.82 5.24 4.05
CA LEU A 101 0.98 4.22 3.40
C LEU A 101 -0.29 3.95 4.21
N ARG A 102 -0.15 3.87 5.55
CA ARG A 102 -1.30 3.73 6.44
C ARG A 102 -2.25 4.93 6.33
N GLN A 103 -1.71 6.15 6.32
CA GLN A 103 -2.52 7.35 6.19
C GLN A 103 -3.22 7.43 4.83
N LEU A 104 -2.51 7.07 3.76
CA LEU A 104 -3.08 6.99 2.42
C LEU A 104 -4.23 5.99 2.36
N PHE A 105 -4.04 4.79 2.93
CA PHE A 105 -5.11 3.79 3.03
C PHE A 105 -6.33 4.35 3.76
N LEU A 106 -6.17 4.93 4.95
CA LEU A 106 -7.27 5.49 5.74
C LEU A 106 -8.05 6.60 5.01
N GLU A 107 -7.40 7.34 4.12
CA GLU A 107 -8.05 8.40 3.34
C GLU A 107 -8.72 7.90 2.05
N THR A 108 -8.31 6.74 1.54
CA THR A 108 -8.82 6.20 0.28
C THR A 108 -9.74 4.99 0.47
N ALA A 109 -9.55 4.22 1.54
CA ALA A 109 -10.35 3.04 1.85
C ALA A 109 -11.76 3.45 2.33
N ARG A 110 -12.70 3.46 1.40
CA ARG A 110 -14.10 3.83 1.66
C ARG A 110 -15.02 3.07 0.72
N PRO A 111 -16.30 2.87 1.08
CA PRO A 111 -17.29 2.33 0.19
C PRO A 111 -17.42 3.15 -1.09
N MET A 112 -17.46 2.50 -2.24
CA MET A 112 -17.49 3.13 -3.57
C MET A 112 -18.79 2.85 -4.32
N ALA A 113 -19.55 1.82 -3.93
CA ALA A 113 -20.80 1.45 -4.57
C ALA A 113 -21.87 2.54 -4.41
N THR A 114 -22.66 2.71 -5.44
CA THR A 114 -23.90 3.48 -5.45
C THR A 114 -25.09 2.52 -5.49
N HIS A 115 -26.31 3.03 -5.30
CA HIS A 115 -27.52 2.20 -5.44
C HIS A 115 -27.69 1.57 -6.83
N GLN A 116 -26.97 2.08 -7.84
CA GLN A 116 -26.94 1.52 -9.19
C GLN A 116 -25.92 0.38 -9.35
N THR A 117 -25.02 0.17 -8.37
CA THR A 117 -24.01 -0.89 -8.41
C THR A 117 -24.67 -2.25 -8.16
N VAL A 118 -24.63 -3.10 -9.16
CA VAL A 118 -25.23 -4.43 -9.10
C VAL A 118 -24.59 -5.27 -7.97
N GLY A 119 -25.43 -5.89 -7.14
CA GLY A 119 -24.96 -6.74 -6.05
C GLY A 119 -24.42 -6.02 -4.82
N ALA A 120 -24.43 -4.68 -4.81
CA ALA A 120 -23.90 -3.91 -3.68
C ALA A 120 -24.90 -3.65 -2.55
N PHE A 121 -26.20 -3.81 -2.82
CA PHE A 121 -27.26 -3.52 -1.85
C PHE A 121 -28.33 -4.63 -1.83
N TYR A 122 -28.83 -4.90 -0.64
CA TYR A 122 -30.01 -5.76 -0.44
C TYR A 122 -31.02 -5.01 0.44
N ARG A 123 -32.25 -4.83 -0.06
CA ARG A 123 -33.33 -4.10 0.63
C ARG A 123 -32.88 -2.72 1.17
N GLY A 124 -32.05 -1.99 0.41
CA GLY A 124 -31.53 -0.68 0.80
C GLY A 124 -30.27 -0.71 1.70
N TRP A 125 -29.86 -1.87 2.20
CA TRP A 125 -28.67 -2.05 3.01
C TRP A 125 -27.44 -2.37 2.16
N ARG A 126 -26.34 -1.70 2.42
CA ARG A 126 -25.04 -2.00 1.78
C ARG A 126 -24.53 -3.36 2.23
N LEU A 127 -24.16 -4.19 1.28
CA LEU A 127 -23.58 -5.48 1.55
C LEU A 127 -22.07 -5.37 1.76
N MET A 128 -21.62 -5.80 2.93
CA MET A 128 -20.22 -5.84 3.31
C MET A 128 -19.80 -7.27 3.62
N GLY A 129 -18.60 -7.64 3.21
CA GLY A 129 -17.96 -8.91 3.57
C GLY A 129 -16.82 -8.66 4.55
N LEU A 130 -16.68 -9.52 5.53
CA LEU A 130 -15.57 -9.52 6.46
C LEU A 130 -14.85 -10.86 6.32
N ASP A 131 -13.56 -10.81 6.00
CA ASP A 131 -12.75 -12.01 5.78
C ASP A 131 -11.35 -11.86 6.36
N GLY A 132 -10.86 -12.95 6.92
CA GLY A 132 -9.56 -13.04 7.55
C GLY A 132 -8.59 -13.91 6.76
N THR A 133 -7.32 -13.51 6.75
CA THR A 133 -6.24 -14.32 6.16
C THR A 133 -4.95 -14.16 6.95
N THR A 134 -3.98 -15.02 6.67
CA THR A 134 -2.62 -14.90 7.21
C THR A 134 -1.62 -14.78 6.06
N LEU A 135 -0.57 -13.98 6.28
CA LEU A 135 0.52 -13.84 5.33
C LEU A 135 1.85 -14.22 5.99
N ASP A 136 2.65 -14.98 5.26
CA ASP A 136 4.02 -15.27 5.66
C ASP A 136 4.87 -14.01 5.58
N LEU A 137 5.72 -13.82 6.58
CA LEU A 137 6.66 -12.71 6.64
C LEU A 137 8.08 -13.23 6.44
N PRO A 138 9.01 -12.37 5.97
CA PRO A 138 10.43 -12.73 5.92
C PRO A 138 10.90 -13.26 7.27
N ASP A 139 11.70 -14.35 7.24
CA ASP A 139 12.23 -14.98 8.44
C ASP A 139 13.32 -14.12 9.08
N THR A 140 12.90 -13.19 9.91
CA THR A 140 13.77 -12.35 10.71
C THR A 140 13.43 -12.43 12.19
N PRO A 141 14.41 -12.29 13.10
CA PRO A 141 14.13 -12.25 14.54
C PRO A 141 13.15 -11.15 14.94
N ALA A 142 13.15 -10.02 14.23
CA ALA A 142 12.22 -8.91 14.46
C ALA A 142 10.79 -9.31 14.14
N ASN A 143 10.56 -9.92 12.97
CA ASN A 143 9.22 -10.38 12.57
C ASN A 143 8.73 -11.51 13.48
N ALA A 144 9.58 -12.46 13.83
CA ALA A 144 9.23 -13.55 14.75
C ALA A 144 8.78 -13.03 16.12
N ARG A 145 9.47 -12.01 16.67
CA ARG A 145 9.07 -11.37 17.94
C ARG A 145 7.78 -10.56 17.85
N ALA A 146 7.59 -9.83 16.72
CA ALA A 146 6.47 -8.93 16.56
C ALA A 146 5.16 -9.65 16.24
N PHE A 147 5.21 -10.72 15.43
CA PHE A 147 4.02 -11.34 14.85
C PHE A 147 3.82 -12.79 15.29
N GLY A 148 4.86 -13.47 15.76
CA GLY A 148 4.81 -14.88 16.12
C GLY A 148 4.91 -15.82 14.93
N ARG A 149 4.99 -17.14 15.23
CA ARG A 149 4.96 -18.22 14.25
C ARG A 149 3.77 -19.14 14.52
N PRO A 150 3.17 -19.75 13.49
CA PRO A 150 2.16 -20.77 13.72
C PRO A 150 2.77 -21.95 14.45
N THR A 151 2.01 -22.54 15.34
CA THR A 151 2.39 -23.78 16.03
C THR A 151 1.54 -24.92 15.49
N THR A 152 2.17 -25.90 14.88
CA THR A 152 1.51 -27.14 14.44
C THR A 152 1.99 -28.27 15.36
N GLY A 153 1.20 -28.56 16.39
CA GLY A 153 1.53 -29.62 17.33
C GLY A 153 2.84 -29.37 18.10
N ARG A 154 3.92 -30.08 17.76
CA ARG A 154 5.21 -30.05 18.49
C ARG A 154 6.26 -29.11 17.92
N ALA A 155 6.00 -28.50 16.75
CA ALA A 155 6.98 -27.65 16.06
C ALA A 155 6.43 -26.26 15.76
N ALA A 156 7.31 -25.26 15.83
CA ALA A 156 7.01 -23.92 15.32
C ALA A 156 7.04 -23.94 13.79
N GLY A 157 6.12 -23.22 13.16
CA GLY A 157 6.10 -23.05 11.70
C GLY A 157 7.36 -22.38 11.17
N ALA A 158 7.66 -22.61 9.89
CA ALA A 158 8.89 -22.15 9.24
C ALA A 158 9.02 -20.61 9.22
N PHE A 159 7.90 -19.89 9.01
CA PHE A 159 7.91 -18.44 8.85
C PHE A 159 7.05 -17.72 9.91
N PRO A 160 7.45 -16.51 10.34
CA PRO A 160 6.55 -15.63 11.07
C PRO A 160 5.33 -15.30 10.22
N GLN A 161 4.16 -15.16 10.84
CA GLN A 161 2.92 -14.86 10.16
C GLN A 161 2.21 -13.66 10.78
N VAL A 162 1.64 -12.82 9.93
CA VAL A 162 0.74 -11.75 10.33
C VAL A 162 -0.69 -12.12 9.98
N ARG A 163 -1.64 -11.82 10.87
CA ARG A 163 -3.07 -11.96 10.60
C ARG A 163 -3.63 -10.66 10.07
N LEU A 164 -4.41 -10.76 9.00
CA LEU A 164 -5.16 -9.68 8.39
C LEU A 164 -6.64 -9.95 8.56
N LEU A 165 -7.42 -8.90 8.78
CA LEU A 165 -8.88 -8.94 8.70
C LEU A 165 -9.31 -7.76 7.85
N ALA A 166 -9.98 -8.03 6.72
CA ALA A 166 -10.41 -7.04 5.76
C ALA A 166 -11.94 -6.90 5.77
N LEU A 167 -12.41 -5.66 5.75
CA LEU A 167 -13.80 -5.30 5.50
C LEU A 167 -13.92 -4.86 4.04
N CYS A 168 -14.68 -5.58 3.24
CA CYS A 168 -14.84 -5.38 1.81
C CYS A 168 -16.28 -5.04 1.44
N GLU A 169 -16.48 -4.11 0.54
CA GLU A 169 -17.75 -3.86 -0.11
C GLU A 169 -17.98 -4.91 -1.20
N LEU A 170 -19.07 -5.70 -1.12
CA LEU A 170 -19.24 -6.87 -2.01
C LEU A 170 -19.48 -6.48 -3.48
N GLY A 171 -20.19 -5.38 -3.73
CA GLY A 171 -20.52 -4.98 -5.10
C GLY A 171 -19.34 -4.44 -5.92
N THR A 172 -18.34 -3.83 -5.26
CA THR A 172 -17.16 -3.26 -5.92
C THR A 172 -15.87 -4.00 -5.59
N HIS A 173 -15.89 -4.91 -4.64
CA HIS A 173 -14.72 -5.55 -4.04
C HIS A 173 -13.72 -4.56 -3.41
N ALA A 174 -14.16 -3.33 -3.10
CA ALA A 174 -13.31 -2.33 -2.48
C ALA A 174 -13.04 -2.71 -1.01
N VAL A 175 -11.76 -2.72 -0.62
CA VAL A 175 -11.35 -2.87 0.78
C VAL A 175 -11.59 -1.55 1.49
N CYS A 176 -12.52 -1.52 2.44
CA CYS A 176 -12.95 -0.33 3.18
C CYS A 176 -12.32 -0.23 4.58
N GLY A 177 -11.87 -1.36 5.12
CA GLY A 177 -11.20 -1.44 6.41
C GLY A 177 -10.17 -2.57 6.42
N LEU A 178 -9.12 -2.41 7.20
CA LEU A 178 -8.07 -3.43 7.35
C LEU A 178 -7.48 -3.38 8.76
N ALA A 179 -7.60 -4.48 9.48
CA ALA A 179 -6.89 -4.72 10.72
C ALA A 179 -5.70 -5.66 10.47
N ILE A 180 -4.55 -5.31 11.06
CA ILE A 180 -3.30 -6.08 10.97
C ILE A 180 -2.84 -6.38 12.39
N LYS A 181 -2.72 -7.64 12.76
CA LYS A 181 -2.38 -8.08 14.12
C LYS A 181 -1.40 -9.26 14.11
N PRO A 182 -0.66 -9.48 15.20
CA PRO A 182 0.07 -10.71 15.44
C PRO A 182 -0.83 -11.96 15.33
N LEU A 183 -0.27 -13.09 14.97
CA LEU A 183 -0.98 -14.35 14.76
C LEU A 183 -1.79 -14.83 15.98
N CYS A 184 -1.36 -14.47 17.19
CA CYS A 184 -2.05 -14.85 18.43
C CYS A 184 -3.43 -14.18 18.63
N HIS A 185 -3.77 -13.14 17.84
CA HIS A 185 -5.07 -12.50 17.92
C HIS A 185 -6.10 -13.26 17.08
N GLY A 186 -7.23 -13.63 17.71
CA GLY A 186 -8.37 -14.20 16.98
C GLY A 186 -9.11 -13.13 16.18
N GLU A 187 -9.71 -13.51 15.07
CA GLU A 187 -10.47 -12.60 14.20
C GLU A 187 -11.54 -11.78 14.92
N PRO A 188 -12.33 -12.37 15.87
CA PRO A 188 -13.33 -11.59 16.60
C PRO A 188 -12.75 -10.38 17.34
N SER A 189 -11.51 -10.49 17.85
CA SER A 189 -10.84 -9.38 18.54
C SER A 189 -10.35 -8.27 17.60
N MET A 190 -10.37 -8.52 16.30
CA MET A 190 -9.90 -7.59 15.25
C MET A 190 -11.05 -6.80 14.61
N VAL A 191 -12.31 -7.14 14.87
CA VAL A 191 -13.48 -6.50 14.26
C VAL A 191 -13.70 -5.08 14.79
N ALA A 192 -13.53 -4.85 16.09
CA ALA A 192 -13.85 -3.57 16.73
C ALA A 192 -13.11 -2.34 16.15
N PRO A 193 -11.86 -2.43 15.67
CA PRO A 193 -11.15 -1.29 15.07
C PRO A 193 -11.41 -1.09 13.56
N LEU A 194 -12.24 -1.90 12.92
CA LEU A 194 -12.62 -1.78 11.51
C LEU A 194 -13.82 -0.83 11.34
#